data_9f61f77d7e3194ac84e49a504d176c50
#
_entry.id   9f61f77d7e3194ac84e49a504d176c50
#
_cell.length_a   1.000
_cell.length_b   1.000
_cell.length_c   1.000
_cell.angle_alpha   90.00
_cell.angle_beta   90.00
_cell.angle_gamma   90.00
#
_symmetry.space_group_name_H-M   'P 1'
#
loop_
_entity.id
_entity.type
_entity.pdbx_description
1 polymer ?
#
loop_
_entity_poly.entity_id
_entity_poly.type
_entity_poly.pdbx_seq_one_letter_code
_entity_poly.pdbx_strand_id
1 'polypeptide(L)'
;MENLTTFMNILTDFGFKRMFGSEQFKHILIRFLNILFAPEGVNVTEVTFHDKEVLPPGPDGKRIVYDVYCTTPERKEHFILEMQQEHHTNLDKRLTYYVATGLASQGKTGEKYHYMPVFGIFFVNFQFRHISRKLLHDFQLREKETNEMFSNLMRLMVVCLEEVKDDWDECKTEFEQVTYLIKNMHLMDKDTKAYKSKLYSDTFDAAEIGQLQ
;
A
#
# COMPACT_ATOMS: atom_id res chain seq x y z
N MET A 1 26.00 -20.77 -11.93
CA MET A 1 26.08 -19.30 -11.94
C MET A 1 24.76 -18.83 -11.36
N GLU A 2 24.76 -18.28 -10.15
CA GLU A 2 23.59 -17.62 -9.60
C GLU A 2 23.27 -16.46 -10.53
N ASN A 3 22.07 -16.45 -11.11
CA ASN A 3 21.56 -15.29 -11.84
C ASN A 3 21.44 -14.16 -10.82
N LEU A 4 22.42 -13.27 -10.78
CA LEU A 4 22.34 -12.02 -10.01
C LEU A 4 21.10 -11.28 -10.55
N THR A 5 20.08 -11.16 -9.70
CA THR A 5 18.88 -10.39 -10.06
C THR A 5 19.28 -8.93 -10.27
N THR A 6 18.80 -8.32 -11.36
CA THR A 6 19.11 -6.91 -11.68
C THR A 6 18.40 -5.96 -10.72
N PHE A 7 17.18 -6.32 -10.34
CA PHE A 7 16.31 -5.48 -9.51
C PHE A 7 15.95 -6.18 -8.21
N MET A 8 15.77 -5.38 -7.16
CA MET A 8 15.41 -5.87 -5.83
C MET A 8 13.99 -6.45 -5.81
N ASN A 9 13.76 -7.35 -4.86
CA ASN A 9 12.42 -7.89 -4.61
C ASN A 9 11.62 -6.91 -3.73
N ILE A 10 10.63 -6.24 -4.33
CA ILE A 10 9.75 -5.28 -3.64
C ILE A 10 8.86 -5.97 -2.61
N LEU A 11 8.61 -7.28 -2.76
CA LEU A 11 7.78 -8.03 -1.81
C LEU A 11 8.45 -8.22 -0.44
N THR A 12 9.78 -8.06 -0.35
CA THR A 12 10.50 -8.13 0.94
C THR A 12 10.25 -6.90 1.78
N ASP A 13 10.41 -7.03 3.10
CA ASP A 13 10.32 -5.90 4.05
C ASP A 13 11.25 -4.74 3.64
N PHE A 14 12.51 -5.06 3.31
CA PHE A 14 13.47 -4.08 2.84
C PHE A 14 13.05 -3.42 1.52
N GLY A 15 12.68 -4.21 0.51
CA GLY A 15 12.30 -3.71 -0.81
C GLY A 15 11.06 -2.83 -0.74
N PHE A 16 10.05 -3.24 0.01
CA PHE A 16 8.81 -2.49 0.18
C PHE A 16 9.05 -1.15 0.90
N LYS A 17 9.76 -1.16 2.02
CA LYS A 17 10.08 0.05 2.78
C LYS A 17 10.98 1.00 2.01
N ARG A 18 11.91 0.49 1.20
CA ARG A 18 12.74 1.32 0.32
C ARG A 18 11.88 2.00 -0.75
N MET A 19 11.00 1.25 -1.40
CA MET A 19 10.17 1.75 -2.51
C MET A 19 9.11 2.76 -2.06
N PHE A 20 8.41 2.45 -0.96
CA PHE A 20 7.23 3.22 -0.53
C PHE A 20 7.44 4.02 0.75
N GLY A 21 8.47 3.75 1.54
CA GLY A 21 8.67 4.33 2.87
C GLY A 21 9.93 5.16 3.02
N SER A 22 10.60 5.56 1.93
CA SER A 22 11.81 6.39 1.99
C SER A 22 11.60 7.79 1.40
N GLU A 23 12.21 8.80 2.01
CA GLU A 23 12.18 10.17 1.50
C GLU A 23 12.77 10.30 0.09
N GLN A 24 13.81 9.50 -0.20
CA GLN A 24 14.47 9.50 -1.51
C GLN A 24 13.52 9.12 -2.65
N PHE A 25 12.59 8.19 -2.39
CA PHE A 25 11.70 7.63 -3.40
C PHE A 25 10.21 7.96 -3.15
N LYS A 26 9.92 8.98 -2.34
CA LYS A 26 8.54 9.33 -2.01
C LYS A 26 7.68 9.69 -3.23
N HIS A 27 8.28 10.13 -4.33
CA HIS A 27 7.58 10.36 -5.59
C HIS A 27 6.93 9.09 -6.16
N ILE A 28 7.51 7.90 -5.89
CA ILE A 28 6.92 6.60 -6.30
C ILE A 28 5.65 6.33 -5.49
N LEU A 29 5.67 6.59 -4.17
CA LEU A 29 4.48 6.49 -3.33
C LEU A 29 3.39 7.47 -3.79
N ILE A 30 3.75 8.73 -4.05
CA ILE A 30 2.82 9.76 -4.56
C ILE A 30 2.18 9.29 -5.87
N ARG A 31 2.97 8.78 -6.80
CA ARG A 31 2.47 8.23 -8.07
C ARG A 31 1.51 7.06 -7.84
N PHE A 32 1.88 6.12 -6.97
CA PHE A 32 1.04 4.98 -6.63
C PHE A 32 -0.32 5.42 -6.05
N LEU A 33 -0.31 6.36 -5.09
CA LEU A 33 -1.54 6.90 -4.51
C LEU A 33 -2.41 7.59 -5.56
N ASN A 34 -1.80 8.37 -6.47
CA ASN A 34 -2.53 9.01 -7.57
C ASN A 34 -3.17 7.99 -8.52
N ILE A 35 -2.46 6.90 -8.85
CA ILE A 35 -3.00 5.81 -9.66
C ILE A 35 -4.16 5.12 -8.93
N LEU A 36 -3.99 4.80 -7.65
CA LEU A 36 -4.99 4.11 -6.85
C LEU A 36 -6.29 4.92 -6.70
N PHE A 37 -6.17 6.24 -6.48
CA PHE A 37 -7.29 7.15 -6.24
C PHE A 37 -7.73 7.93 -7.49
N ALA A 38 -7.17 7.63 -8.68
CA ALA A 38 -7.55 8.27 -9.94
C ALA A 38 -9.08 8.28 -10.20
N PRO A 39 -9.83 7.19 -9.91
CA PRO A 39 -11.28 7.18 -10.10
C PRO A 39 -12.04 8.19 -9.22
N GLU A 40 -11.43 8.67 -8.15
CA GLU A 40 -11.99 9.66 -7.21
C GLU A 40 -11.59 11.10 -7.56
N GLY A 41 -10.80 11.30 -8.62
CA GLY A 41 -10.31 12.61 -9.03
C GLY A 41 -9.31 13.22 -8.04
N VAL A 42 -8.62 12.37 -7.27
CA VAL A 42 -7.65 12.79 -6.28
C VAL A 42 -6.32 13.10 -6.94
N ASN A 43 -5.69 14.18 -6.48
CA ASN A 43 -4.32 14.53 -6.87
C ASN A 43 -3.49 14.77 -5.61
N VAL A 44 -2.67 13.78 -5.26
CA VAL A 44 -1.68 13.86 -4.19
C VAL A 44 -0.41 14.48 -4.76
N THR A 45 0.05 15.59 -4.19
CA THR A 45 1.28 16.27 -4.62
C THR A 45 2.40 16.07 -3.62
N GLU A 46 2.08 15.78 -2.35
CA GLU A 46 3.05 15.56 -1.30
C GLU A 46 2.60 14.51 -0.29
N VAL A 47 3.58 13.83 0.33
CA VAL A 47 3.38 12.98 1.49
C VAL A 47 4.36 13.35 2.60
N THR A 48 3.92 13.25 3.84
CA THR A 48 4.76 13.39 5.03
C THR A 48 4.81 12.06 5.75
N PHE A 49 5.99 11.46 5.88
CA PHE A 49 6.16 10.23 6.65
C PHE A 49 6.13 10.49 8.15
N HIS A 50 5.56 9.57 8.90
CA HIS A 50 5.46 9.58 10.35
C HIS A 50 6.20 8.41 10.98
N ASP A 51 6.36 8.46 12.29
CA ASP A 51 6.85 7.31 13.05
C ASP A 51 5.93 6.11 12.79
N LYS A 52 6.55 5.01 12.43
CA LYS A 52 5.87 3.75 12.11
C LYS A 52 5.33 3.04 13.33
N GLU A 53 5.88 3.38 14.51
CA GLU A 53 5.44 2.81 15.77
C GLU A 53 4.24 3.57 16.33
N VAL A 54 3.13 2.88 16.45
CA VAL A 54 1.91 3.42 17.06
C VAL A 54 1.58 2.63 18.31
N LEU A 55 1.48 3.35 19.41
CA LEU A 55 1.01 2.80 20.68
C LEU A 55 -0.51 2.96 20.74
N PRO A 56 -1.25 1.87 20.93
CA PRO A 56 -2.68 1.97 21.15
C PRO A 56 -2.97 2.67 22.48
N PRO A 57 -4.15 3.26 22.63
CA PRO A 57 -4.55 3.86 23.88
C PRO A 57 -4.63 2.80 25.00
N GLY A 58 -3.88 3.02 26.09
CA GLY A 58 -3.87 2.17 27.30
C GLY A 58 -2.59 1.36 27.48
N PRO A 59 -2.31 0.97 28.75
CA PRO A 59 -1.04 0.34 29.13
C PRO A 59 -0.85 -1.09 28.58
N ASP A 60 -1.94 -1.79 28.28
CA ASP A 60 -1.93 -3.20 27.81
C ASP A 60 -2.16 -3.32 26.31
N GLY A 61 -2.12 -2.21 25.57
CA GLY A 61 -2.38 -2.19 24.14
C GLY A 61 -1.25 -2.86 23.34
N LYS A 62 -1.62 -3.65 22.32
CA LYS A 62 -0.66 -4.29 21.46
C LYS A 62 0.04 -3.25 20.58
N ARG A 63 1.33 -3.07 20.77
CA ARG A 63 2.21 -2.23 19.93
C ARG A 63 2.09 -2.63 18.47
N ILE A 64 1.96 -1.65 17.58
CA ILE A 64 1.96 -1.82 16.13
C ILE A 64 3.16 -1.09 15.56
N VAL A 65 3.83 -1.73 14.60
CA VAL A 65 4.84 -1.09 13.76
C VAL A 65 4.37 -1.25 12.32
N TYR A 66 4.06 -0.14 11.66
CA TYR A 66 3.66 -0.12 10.25
C TYR A 66 4.87 -0.23 9.33
N ASP A 67 4.70 -0.81 8.14
CA ASP A 67 5.75 -0.78 7.11
C ASP A 67 5.93 0.64 6.59
N VAL A 68 4.82 1.31 6.24
CA VAL A 68 4.79 2.72 5.83
C VAL A 68 3.61 3.41 6.51
N TYR A 69 3.85 4.58 7.09
CA TYR A 69 2.83 5.44 7.64
C TYR A 69 3.06 6.89 7.20
N CYS A 70 2.09 7.48 6.53
CA CYS A 70 2.22 8.84 6.02
C CYS A 70 0.88 9.58 6.00
N THR A 71 0.95 10.91 5.83
CA THR A 71 -0.21 11.79 5.59
C THR A 71 -0.04 12.58 4.31
N THR A 72 -1.16 13.00 3.73
CA THR A 72 -1.19 13.93 2.61
C THR A 72 -1.75 15.27 3.10
N PRO A 73 -1.01 16.39 2.90
CA PRO A 73 -1.46 17.71 3.38
C PRO A 73 -2.77 18.16 2.73
N GLU A 74 -2.96 17.86 1.46
CA GLU A 74 -4.12 18.29 0.67
C GLU A 74 -5.42 17.66 1.15
N ARG A 75 -5.37 16.38 1.54
CA ARG A 75 -6.56 15.62 1.94
C ARG A 75 -6.72 15.46 3.44
N LYS A 76 -5.67 15.74 4.20
CA LYS A 76 -5.63 15.47 5.65
C LYS A 76 -6.03 14.03 5.97
N GLU A 77 -5.50 13.08 5.21
CA GLU A 77 -5.74 11.65 5.37
C GLU A 77 -4.46 10.96 5.82
N HIS A 78 -4.61 9.91 6.63
CA HIS A 78 -3.54 9.01 7.01
C HIS A 78 -3.54 7.77 6.10
N PHE A 79 -2.39 7.40 5.61
CA PHE A 79 -2.19 6.18 4.84
C PHE A 79 -1.26 5.21 5.58
N ILE A 80 -1.71 3.98 5.70
CA ILE A 80 -0.94 2.85 6.22
C ILE A 80 -0.75 1.89 5.05
N LEU A 81 0.51 1.60 4.66
CA LEU A 81 0.79 0.60 3.65
C LEU A 81 1.53 -0.57 4.29
N GLU A 82 1.13 -1.77 3.94
CA GLU A 82 1.67 -3.03 4.48
C GLU A 82 1.84 -4.08 3.39
N MET A 83 2.94 -4.85 3.46
CA MET A 83 3.18 -6.01 2.62
C MET A 83 2.98 -7.30 3.43
N GLN A 84 2.13 -8.18 2.94
CA GLN A 84 1.81 -9.47 3.57
C GLN A 84 2.17 -10.60 2.61
N GLN A 85 3.27 -11.32 2.89
CA GLN A 85 3.72 -12.42 2.04
C GLN A 85 3.16 -13.77 2.45
N GLU A 86 2.81 -13.93 3.74
CA GLU A 86 2.35 -15.19 4.30
C GLU A 86 0.91 -15.09 4.76
N HIS A 87 0.19 -16.18 4.53
CA HIS A 87 -1.20 -16.30 5.00
C HIS A 87 -1.25 -16.43 6.52
N HIS A 88 -1.99 -15.52 7.16
CA HIS A 88 -2.30 -15.59 8.58
C HIS A 88 -3.81 -15.82 8.79
N THR A 89 -4.16 -16.78 9.63
CA THR A 89 -5.56 -17.18 9.91
C THR A 89 -6.45 -16.04 10.40
N ASN A 90 -5.89 -14.99 10.97
CA ASN A 90 -6.61 -13.81 11.50
C ASN A 90 -6.21 -12.52 10.78
N LEU A 91 -5.88 -12.60 9.49
CA LEU A 91 -5.42 -11.43 8.74
C LEU A 91 -6.46 -10.31 8.74
N ASP A 92 -7.72 -10.62 8.52
CA ASP A 92 -8.83 -9.65 8.55
C ASP A 92 -8.92 -8.88 9.86
N LYS A 93 -8.78 -9.58 10.99
CA LYS A 93 -8.75 -8.96 12.32
C LYS A 93 -7.54 -8.05 12.49
N ARG A 94 -6.38 -8.50 11.99
CA ARG A 94 -5.13 -7.73 12.04
C ARG A 94 -5.25 -6.44 11.22
N LEU A 95 -5.71 -6.54 9.97
CA LEU A 95 -5.86 -5.37 9.10
C LEU A 95 -6.88 -4.37 9.67
N THR A 96 -8.01 -4.87 10.17
CA THR A 96 -9.01 -4.02 10.86
C THR A 96 -8.42 -3.34 12.09
N TYR A 97 -7.68 -4.09 12.92
CA TYR A 97 -7.03 -3.55 14.11
C TYR A 97 -6.01 -2.45 13.78
N TYR A 98 -5.24 -2.62 12.69
CA TYR A 98 -4.26 -1.63 12.25
C TYR A 98 -4.91 -0.29 11.93
N VAL A 99 -5.94 -0.28 11.10
CA VAL A 99 -6.66 0.94 10.72
C VAL A 99 -7.38 1.56 11.93
N ALA A 100 -8.02 0.73 12.76
CA ALA A 100 -8.70 1.20 13.96
C ALA A 100 -7.73 1.84 14.98
N THR A 101 -6.54 1.26 15.15
CA THR A 101 -5.51 1.83 16.02
C THR A 101 -4.97 3.15 15.47
N GLY A 102 -4.74 3.25 14.17
CA GLY A 102 -4.34 4.50 13.51
C GLY A 102 -5.39 5.61 13.68
N LEU A 103 -6.68 5.26 13.68
CA LEU A 103 -7.75 6.22 13.99
C LEU A 103 -7.79 6.57 15.48
N ALA A 104 -7.75 5.58 16.36
CA ALA A 104 -7.84 5.77 17.81
C ALA A 104 -6.65 6.57 18.37
N SER A 105 -5.46 6.42 17.80
CA SER A 105 -4.24 7.12 18.22
C SER A 105 -4.30 8.64 18.01
N GLN A 106 -5.22 9.14 17.19
CA GLN A 106 -5.44 10.57 16.99
C GLN A 106 -6.21 11.22 18.14
N GLY A 107 -6.91 10.42 18.97
CA GLY A 107 -7.75 10.93 20.06
C GLY A 107 -6.93 11.42 21.25
N LYS A 108 -7.29 12.59 21.77
CA LYS A 108 -6.74 13.14 23.00
C LYS A 108 -7.86 13.41 24.01
N THR A 109 -7.58 13.15 25.28
CA THR A 109 -8.53 13.39 26.35
C THR A 109 -8.95 14.86 26.40
N GLY A 110 -10.26 15.12 26.37
CA GLY A 110 -10.83 16.47 26.45
C GLY A 110 -10.95 17.19 25.10
N GLU A 111 -10.47 16.62 23.99
CA GLU A 111 -10.65 17.18 22.67
C GLU A 111 -11.94 16.66 21.99
N LYS A 112 -12.47 17.44 21.03
CA LYS A 112 -13.61 17.03 20.20
C LYS A 112 -13.16 15.95 19.20
N TYR A 113 -14.10 15.14 18.71
CA TYR A 113 -13.87 14.07 17.72
C TYR A 113 -13.51 14.62 16.33
N HIS A 114 -12.36 15.28 16.21
CA HIS A 114 -11.80 15.79 14.93
C HIS A 114 -10.75 14.84 14.40
N TYR A 115 -11.20 13.66 13.92
CA TYR A 115 -10.31 12.65 13.36
C TYR A 115 -10.13 12.83 11.86
N MET A 116 -8.90 12.64 11.40
CA MET A 116 -8.60 12.49 9.99
C MET A 116 -8.85 11.04 9.56
N PRO A 117 -9.37 10.82 8.35
CA PRO A 117 -9.55 9.46 7.82
C PRO A 117 -8.24 8.65 7.82
N VAL A 118 -8.35 7.34 8.06
CA VAL A 118 -7.25 6.40 8.00
C VAL A 118 -7.54 5.35 6.94
N PHE A 119 -6.69 5.29 5.93
CA PHE A 119 -6.78 4.35 4.82
C PHE A 119 -5.66 3.32 4.92
N GLY A 120 -6.03 2.06 5.15
CA GLY A 120 -5.10 0.94 5.11
C GLY A 120 -5.03 0.35 3.71
N ILE A 121 -3.84 0.30 3.12
CA ILE A 121 -3.54 -0.29 1.81
C ILE A 121 -2.65 -1.51 2.04
N PHE A 122 -3.22 -2.70 1.88
CA PHE A 122 -2.60 -3.96 2.23
C PHE A 122 -2.32 -4.78 0.97
N PHE A 123 -1.05 -4.98 0.66
CA PHE A 123 -0.63 -5.86 -0.43
C PHE A 123 -0.55 -7.29 0.10
N VAL A 124 -1.25 -8.22 -0.52
CA VAL A 124 -1.24 -9.63 -0.14
C VAL A 124 -0.74 -10.50 -1.30
N ASN A 125 0.29 -11.30 -1.05
CA ASN A 125 0.92 -12.17 -2.05
C ASN A 125 0.51 -13.65 -1.84
N PHE A 126 -0.79 -13.85 -1.57
CA PHE A 126 -1.43 -15.15 -1.43
C PHE A 126 -2.93 -14.99 -1.67
N GLN A 127 -3.64 -16.10 -1.87
CA GLN A 127 -5.08 -16.08 -2.07
C GLN A 127 -5.80 -15.48 -0.83
N PHE A 128 -6.39 -14.30 -1.02
CA PHE A 128 -7.10 -13.60 0.04
C PHE A 128 -8.55 -14.05 0.08
N ARG A 129 -8.88 -14.92 1.03
CA ARG A 129 -10.23 -15.42 1.36
C ARG A 129 -11.06 -16.03 0.21
N HIS A 130 -12.23 -16.57 0.56
CA HIS A 130 -13.27 -17.05 -0.35
C HIS A 130 -14.20 -15.92 -0.83
N ILE A 131 -13.62 -14.78 -1.21
CA ILE A 131 -14.34 -13.67 -1.85
C ILE A 131 -14.03 -13.65 -3.35
N SER A 132 -14.74 -12.80 -4.10
CA SER A 132 -14.53 -12.66 -5.54
C SER A 132 -13.05 -12.40 -5.86
N ARG A 133 -12.56 -13.01 -6.95
CA ARG A 133 -11.19 -12.78 -7.45
C ARG A 133 -11.12 -11.39 -8.10
N LYS A 134 -10.49 -10.45 -7.42
CA LYS A 134 -10.26 -9.08 -7.88
C LYS A 134 -8.87 -8.62 -7.47
N LEU A 135 -8.22 -7.85 -8.31
CA LEU A 135 -6.93 -7.24 -8.02
C LEU A 135 -7.03 -6.26 -6.84
N LEU A 136 -8.14 -5.54 -6.70
CA LEU A 136 -8.38 -4.60 -5.62
C LEU A 136 -9.73 -4.87 -4.95
N HIS A 137 -9.71 -5.02 -3.62
CA HIS A 137 -10.90 -4.98 -2.77
C HIS A 137 -10.87 -3.68 -1.96
N ASP A 138 -11.99 -2.99 -1.92
CA ASP A 138 -12.18 -1.73 -1.22
C ASP A 138 -13.33 -1.86 -0.22
N PHE A 139 -13.02 -1.83 1.06
CA PHE A 139 -13.96 -2.01 2.15
C PHE A 139 -14.18 -0.69 2.87
N GLN A 140 -15.46 -0.32 3.02
CA GLN A 140 -15.91 0.93 3.63
C GLN A 140 -17.05 0.66 4.61
N LEU A 141 -17.26 1.59 5.55
CA LEU A 141 -18.39 1.55 6.48
C LEU A 141 -19.65 2.10 5.78
N ARG A 142 -20.56 1.19 5.45
CA ARG A 142 -21.80 1.53 4.75
C ARG A 142 -23.01 0.90 5.42
N GLU A 143 -24.15 1.56 5.29
CA GLU A 143 -25.44 0.99 5.66
C GLU A 143 -25.73 -0.24 4.77
N LYS A 144 -26.15 -1.34 5.40
CA LYS A 144 -26.20 -2.66 4.75
C LYS A 144 -27.26 -2.76 3.63
N GLU A 145 -28.39 -2.09 3.78
CA GLU A 145 -29.52 -2.22 2.84
C GLU A 145 -29.46 -1.15 1.75
N THR A 146 -29.15 0.10 2.12
CA THR A 146 -29.15 1.24 1.19
C THR A 146 -27.79 1.47 0.52
N ASN A 147 -26.72 0.87 1.06
CA ASN A 147 -25.33 1.08 0.64
C ASN A 147 -24.84 2.54 0.82
N GLU A 148 -25.54 3.34 1.61
CA GLU A 148 -25.14 4.70 1.92
C GLU A 148 -23.88 4.72 2.80
N MET A 149 -23.00 5.67 2.54
CA MET A 149 -21.78 5.85 3.34
C MET A 149 -22.15 6.31 4.75
N PHE A 150 -21.84 5.50 5.76
CA PHE A 150 -22.00 5.90 7.16
C PHE A 150 -20.85 6.81 7.61
N SER A 151 -19.64 6.46 7.27
CA SER A 151 -18.44 7.21 7.66
C SER A 151 -17.28 6.92 6.71
N ASN A 152 -16.51 7.93 6.38
CA ASN A 152 -15.27 7.83 5.60
C ASN A 152 -14.00 7.74 6.46
N LEU A 153 -14.14 7.66 7.80
CA LEU A 153 -12.99 7.68 8.71
C LEU A 153 -12.11 6.44 8.63
N MET A 154 -12.64 5.32 8.16
CA MET A 154 -11.89 4.07 8.00
C MET A 154 -12.14 3.48 6.63
N ARG A 155 -11.05 3.13 5.94
CA ARG A 155 -11.11 2.43 4.65
C ARG A 155 -10.01 1.36 4.61
N LEU A 156 -10.37 0.14 4.22
CA LEU A 156 -9.42 -0.95 4.04
C LEU A 156 -9.39 -1.32 2.56
N MET A 157 -8.22 -1.21 1.95
CA MET A 157 -7.99 -1.57 0.56
C MET A 157 -7.02 -2.74 0.53
N VAL A 158 -7.42 -3.85 -0.11
CA VAL A 158 -6.58 -5.04 -0.22
C VAL A 158 -6.23 -5.24 -1.68
N VAL A 159 -4.94 -5.13 -1.98
CA VAL A 159 -4.35 -5.38 -3.30
C VAL A 159 -3.89 -6.83 -3.35
N CYS A 160 -4.62 -7.66 -4.11
CA CYS A 160 -4.38 -9.11 -4.22
C CYS A 160 -3.38 -9.37 -5.33
N LEU A 161 -2.11 -9.57 -5.00
CA LEU A 161 -1.05 -9.77 -5.98
C LEU A 161 -1.18 -11.11 -6.74
N GLU A 162 -1.93 -12.09 -6.20
CA GLU A 162 -2.27 -13.33 -6.93
C GLU A 162 -3.18 -13.08 -8.15
N GLU A 163 -3.89 -11.95 -8.19
CA GLU A 163 -4.77 -11.57 -9.30
C GLU A 163 -4.08 -10.60 -10.29
N VAL A 164 -2.79 -10.36 -10.14
CA VAL A 164 -1.96 -9.62 -11.11
C VAL A 164 -1.85 -10.42 -12.40
N LYS A 165 -1.91 -9.76 -13.53
CA LYS A 165 -1.77 -10.35 -14.86
C LYS A 165 -0.48 -11.15 -15.00
N ASP A 166 -0.51 -12.19 -15.82
CA ASP A 166 0.67 -13.04 -16.07
C ASP A 166 1.67 -12.38 -17.04
N ASP A 167 1.21 -11.49 -17.92
CA ASP A 167 2.06 -10.80 -18.90
C ASP A 167 1.85 -9.28 -18.83
N TRP A 168 2.95 -8.54 -19.02
CA TRP A 168 2.94 -7.07 -19.09
C TRP A 168 1.99 -6.52 -20.16
N ASP A 169 1.91 -7.17 -21.32
CA ASP A 169 1.06 -6.74 -22.42
C ASP A 169 -0.45 -6.89 -22.13
N GLU A 170 -0.81 -7.65 -21.10
CA GLU A 170 -2.17 -7.80 -20.61
C GLU A 170 -2.59 -6.68 -19.65
N CYS A 171 -1.63 -5.94 -19.08
CA CYS A 171 -1.90 -4.82 -18.19
C CYS A 171 -2.44 -3.63 -18.99
N LYS A 172 -3.74 -3.34 -18.84
CA LYS A 172 -4.44 -2.27 -19.60
C LYS A 172 -4.55 -0.97 -18.84
N THR A 173 -4.44 -0.99 -17.53
CA THR A 173 -4.51 0.19 -16.66
C THR A 173 -3.18 0.43 -15.96
N GLU A 174 -2.94 1.69 -15.56
CA GLU A 174 -1.74 2.03 -14.77
C GLU A 174 -1.72 1.26 -13.44
N PHE A 175 -2.87 0.98 -12.85
CA PHE A 175 -2.95 0.20 -11.61
C PHE A 175 -2.52 -1.26 -11.84
N GLU A 176 -2.94 -1.89 -12.94
CA GLU A 176 -2.46 -3.24 -13.32
C GLU A 176 -0.95 -3.23 -13.59
N GLN A 177 -0.43 -2.20 -14.27
CA GLN A 177 1.00 -2.07 -14.57
C GLN A 177 1.84 -1.92 -13.30
N VAL A 178 1.47 -1.01 -12.40
CA VAL A 178 2.24 -0.81 -11.16
C VAL A 178 2.19 -2.02 -10.25
N THR A 179 1.06 -2.71 -10.15
CA THR A 179 0.94 -3.94 -9.35
C THR A 179 1.71 -5.10 -9.98
N TYR A 180 1.78 -5.17 -11.32
CA TYR A 180 2.64 -6.11 -12.04
C TYR A 180 4.12 -5.88 -11.69
N LEU A 181 4.58 -4.64 -11.67
CA LEU A 181 5.94 -4.30 -11.26
C LEU A 181 6.21 -4.68 -9.80
N ILE A 182 5.30 -4.37 -8.88
CA ILE A 182 5.44 -4.73 -7.47
C ILE A 182 5.64 -6.24 -7.30
N LYS A 183 4.84 -7.05 -8.00
CA LYS A 183 4.90 -8.52 -7.92
C LYS A 183 6.17 -9.08 -8.56
N ASN A 184 6.54 -8.60 -9.75
CA ASN A 184 7.46 -9.30 -10.64
C ASN A 184 8.83 -8.61 -10.80
N MET A 185 9.08 -7.45 -10.18
CA MET A 185 10.31 -6.66 -10.38
C MET A 185 11.60 -7.50 -10.25
N HIS A 186 11.68 -8.35 -9.25
CA HIS A 186 12.84 -9.20 -8.98
C HIS A 186 13.09 -10.31 -10.03
N LEU A 187 12.12 -10.56 -10.90
CA LEU A 187 12.22 -11.53 -12.00
C LEU A 187 12.61 -10.85 -13.32
N MET A 188 12.73 -9.52 -13.33
CA MET A 188 12.98 -8.72 -14.50
C MET A 188 14.46 -8.42 -14.70
N ASP A 189 14.80 -8.10 -15.95
CA ASP A 189 16.07 -7.52 -16.34
C ASP A 189 15.84 -6.31 -17.29
N LYS A 190 16.93 -5.72 -17.77
CA LYS A 190 16.88 -4.55 -18.69
C LYS A 190 16.35 -4.90 -20.10
N ASP A 191 16.14 -6.18 -20.39
CA ASP A 191 15.58 -6.65 -21.68
C ASP A 191 14.07 -6.85 -21.66
N THR A 192 13.44 -6.84 -20.48
CA THR A 192 11.99 -6.98 -20.34
C THR A 192 11.21 -5.83 -20.99
N LYS A 193 10.01 -6.13 -21.50
CA LYS A 193 9.13 -5.12 -22.13
C LYS A 193 8.75 -4.00 -21.17
N ALA A 194 8.50 -4.33 -19.91
CA ALA A 194 8.18 -3.36 -18.86
C ALA A 194 9.29 -2.33 -18.70
N TYR A 195 10.56 -2.76 -18.63
CA TYR A 195 11.72 -1.87 -18.56
C TYR A 195 11.87 -1.03 -19.81
N LYS A 196 11.78 -1.67 -21.00
CA LYS A 196 11.91 -0.99 -22.31
C LYS A 196 10.80 0.02 -22.58
N SER A 197 9.65 -0.09 -21.92
CA SER A 197 8.54 0.86 -22.08
C SER A 197 8.87 2.27 -21.60
N LYS A 198 9.85 2.42 -20.70
CA LYS A 198 10.25 3.69 -20.04
C LYS A 198 9.17 4.37 -19.21
N LEU A 199 7.99 3.78 -19.08
CA LEU A 199 6.87 4.36 -18.32
C LEU A 199 7.15 4.49 -16.81
N TYR A 200 8.00 3.59 -16.27
CA TYR A 200 8.33 3.49 -14.84
C TYR A 200 9.85 3.51 -14.62
N SER A 201 10.59 4.31 -15.39
CA SER A 201 12.06 4.38 -15.29
C SER A 201 12.54 4.72 -13.87
N ASP A 202 11.87 5.66 -13.21
CA ASP A 202 12.12 6.04 -11.82
C ASP A 202 11.97 4.88 -10.83
N THR A 203 10.96 4.03 -11.06
CA THR A 203 10.68 2.84 -10.24
C THR A 203 11.78 1.77 -10.46
N PHE A 204 12.21 1.57 -11.69
CA PHE A 204 13.31 0.67 -12.01
C PHE A 204 14.65 1.17 -11.47
N ASP A 205 14.92 2.48 -11.56
CA ASP A 205 16.13 3.10 -11.02
C ASP A 205 16.20 2.91 -9.48
N ALA A 206 15.06 3.10 -8.79
CA ALA A 206 14.96 2.88 -7.35
C ALA A 206 15.19 1.41 -6.95
N ALA A 207 14.82 0.46 -7.83
CA ALA A 207 14.93 -0.97 -7.59
C ALA A 207 16.27 -1.58 -7.99
N GLU A 208 17.14 -0.86 -8.71
CA GLU A 208 18.40 -1.39 -9.23
C GLU A 208 19.39 -1.74 -8.09
N ILE A 209 19.79 -3.02 -8.02
CA ILE A 209 20.64 -3.53 -6.92
C ILE A 209 22.02 -2.88 -6.91
N GLY A 210 22.58 -2.53 -8.06
CA GLY A 210 23.88 -1.85 -8.18
C GLY A 210 23.92 -0.46 -7.53
N GLN A 211 22.79 0.12 -7.15
CA GLN A 211 22.65 1.41 -6.45
C GLN A 211 22.33 1.27 -4.95
N LEU A 212 22.37 0.03 -4.41
CA LEU A 212 22.10 -0.27 -3.00
C LEU A 212 23.37 -0.02 -2.14
N GLN A 213 23.99 1.16 -2.24
CA GLN A 213 25.11 1.57 -1.36
C GLN A 213 24.63 2.48 -0.25
#